data_96ed0b735a6819720721b2f6fe242c0f
#
_entry.id   96ed0b735a6819720721b2f6fe242c0f
#
_cell.length_a   1.000
_cell.length_b   1.000
_cell.length_c   1.000
_cell.angle_alpha   90.00
_cell.angle_beta   90.00
_cell.angle_gamma   90.00
#
_symmetry.space_group_name_H-M   'P 1'
#
loop_
_entity.id
_entity.type
_entity.pdbx_description
1 polymer ?
#
loop_
_entity_poly.entity_id
_entity_poly.type
_entity_poly.pdbx_seq_one_letter_code
_entity_poly.pdbx_strand_id
1 'polypeptide(L)'
;TDNPISGFWTAGRGYIAGDWVNWGGGGWNLLGNPFTSAMNADQFITENALDFDPYYQALYVYDGKNGYYRYVASIIPGYNDPGIVQGGTFGSRIQAGQGFMVMANNNGVTFNFNSSMQVHNTALPLLKSAATEDPWPGLKLNVKWGEKENMTTIVFNDDMKNSLDPGYDVGLLSTGPDVEIYTAIADKDESVNLTRQALPIAGVDTVKIPVGVDCYAGAEVTFSAL
;
A
#
# COMPACT_ATOMS: atom_id res chain seq x y z
N THR A 1 26.95 -8.07 0.00
CA THR A 1 26.99 -7.53 -1.38
C THR A 1 25.59 -7.09 -1.71
N ASP A 2 25.45 -5.81 -1.96
CA ASP A 2 24.21 -5.21 -2.37
C ASP A 2 23.86 -5.72 -3.78
N ASN A 3 22.62 -6.17 -3.97
CA ASN A 3 22.12 -6.59 -5.26
C ASN A 3 21.12 -5.56 -5.78
N PRO A 4 21.56 -4.64 -6.64
CA PRO A 4 20.62 -3.77 -7.35
C PRO A 4 19.82 -4.64 -8.33
N ILE A 5 18.50 -4.60 -8.22
CA ILE A 5 17.61 -5.14 -9.24
C ILE A 5 17.16 -3.97 -10.09
N SER A 6 17.65 -3.90 -11.30
CA SER A 6 17.17 -2.91 -12.26
C SER A 6 15.69 -3.17 -12.51
N GLY A 7 14.88 -2.17 -12.24
CA GLY A 7 13.46 -2.21 -12.59
C GLY A 7 13.32 -2.37 -14.10
N PHE A 8 12.96 -3.54 -14.54
CA PHE A 8 12.92 -3.89 -15.96
C PHE A 8 11.69 -3.37 -16.69
N TRP A 9 10.75 -2.77 -15.99
CA TRP A 9 9.41 -2.53 -16.54
C TRP A 9 9.06 -1.08 -16.48
N THR A 10 9.30 -0.52 -17.44
CA THR A 10 9.19 0.77 -17.95
C THR A 10 7.90 0.96 -18.68
N ALA A 11 6.95 1.47 -18.11
CA ALA A 11 5.96 2.21 -18.84
C ALA A 11 5.36 3.19 -17.88
N GLY A 12 5.28 4.39 -18.29
CA GLY A 12 4.57 5.41 -17.56
C GLY A 12 3.20 4.92 -17.12
N ARG A 13 2.61 5.58 -16.15
CA ARG A 13 1.20 5.39 -15.80
C ARG A 13 0.38 5.39 -17.07
N GLY A 14 -0.39 4.38 -17.27
CA GLY A 14 -1.39 4.40 -18.30
C GLY A 14 -1.53 3.07 -19.00
N TYR A 15 -2.63 2.43 -18.73
CA TYR A 15 -3.24 1.50 -19.64
C TYR A 15 -3.76 2.31 -20.84
N ILE A 16 -3.12 2.16 -21.99
CA ILE A 16 -3.71 2.62 -23.24
C ILE A 16 -4.56 1.48 -23.76
N ALA A 17 -5.87 1.62 -23.62
CA ALA A 17 -6.83 0.65 -24.09
C ALA A 17 -6.61 0.34 -25.57
N GLY A 18 -6.35 -0.91 -25.91
CA GLY A 18 -6.20 -1.37 -27.30
C GLY A 18 -4.78 -1.46 -27.84
N ASP A 19 -3.75 -1.03 -27.10
CA ASP A 19 -2.36 -1.15 -27.50
C ASP A 19 -1.64 -2.31 -26.79
N TRP A 20 -1.89 -3.51 -27.25
CA TRP A 20 -1.25 -4.71 -26.71
C TRP A 20 0.25 -4.80 -27.04
N VAL A 21 0.74 -4.03 -27.98
CA VAL A 21 2.14 -4.07 -28.44
C VAL A 21 3.03 -3.27 -27.47
N ASN A 22 2.47 -2.27 -26.81
CA ASN A 22 3.15 -1.42 -25.84
C ASN A 22 2.66 -1.66 -24.40
N TRP A 23 2.09 -2.82 -24.12
CA TRP A 23 1.67 -3.17 -22.79
C TRP A 23 2.89 -3.36 -21.87
N GLY A 24 3.32 -2.29 -21.27
CA GLY A 24 4.47 -2.21 -20.38
C GLY A 24 4.12 -2.33 -18.89
N GLY A 25 2.97 -2.88 -18.57
CA GLY A 25 2.60 -3.13 -17.18
C GLY A 25 2.32 -1.90 -16.33
N GLY A 26 2.23 -0.71 -16.93
CA GLY A 26 1.88 0.53 -16.23
C GLY A 26 2.82 0.93 -15.07
N GLY A 27 4.10 0.53 -15.13
CA GLY A 27 5.08 0.80 -14.06
C GLY A 27 5.11 -0.23 -12.94
N TRP A 28 4.21 -1.21 -12.94
CA TRP A 28 4.19 -2.30 -11.97
C TRP A 28 5.29 -3.33 -12.22
N ASN A 29 6.00 -3.71 -11.15
CA ASN A 29 7.08 -4.69 -11.17
C ASN A 29 6.86 -5.73 -10.09
N LEU A 30 6.99 -7.01 -10.46
CA LEU A 30 7.02 -8.10 -9.49
C LEU A 30 8.47 -8.33 -9.06
N LEU A 31 8.75 -8.04 -7.81
CA LEU A 31 10.02 -8.31 -7.16
C LEU A 31 9.89 -9.47 -6.17
N GLY A 32 11.01 -10.01 -5.74
CA GLY A 32 11.05 -11.03 -4.70
C GLY A 32 12.13 -10.71 -3.68
N ASN A 33 11.90 -11.06 -2.42
CA ASN A 33 12.93 -10.97 -1.39
C ASN A 33 14.10 -11.91 -1.79
N PRO A 34 15.30 -11.35 -2.10
CA PRO A 34 16.43 -12.13 -2.57
C PRO A 34 17.22 -12.80 -1.43
N PHE A 35 16.86 -12.50 -0.19
CA PHE A 35 17.58 -13.00 0.97
C PHE A 35 17.02 -14.36 1.43
N THR A 36 17.87 -15.12 2.07
CA THR A 36 17.49 -16.37 2.75
C THR A 36 16.80 -16.15 4.10
N SER A 37 16.67 -14.89 4.52
CA SER A 37 15.94 -14.44 5.70
C SER A 37 14.76 -13.55 5.33
N ALA A 38 13.91 -13.23 6.29
CA ALA A 38 12.92 -12.18 6.08
C ALA A 38 13.61 -10.83 5.83
N MET A 39 12.95 -9.94 5.08
CA MET A 39 13.38 -8.58 4.76
C MET A 39 12.50 -7.56 5.47
N ASN A 40 13.10 -6.49 5.98
CA ASN A 40 12.40 -5.33 6.53
C ASN A 40 11.82 -4.48 5.39
N ALA A 41 10.52 -4.45 5.26
CA ALA A 41 9.83 -3.72 4.20
C ALA A 41 9.93 -2.20 4.38
N ASP A 42 9.87 -1.69 5.61
CA ASP A 42 9.97 -0.25 5.87
C ASP A 42 11.32 0.29 5.45
N GLN A 43 12.39 -0.44 5.76
CA GLN A 43 13.73 -0.07 5.35
C GLN A 43 13.86 -0.09 3.82
N PHE A 44 13.30 -1.11 3.16
CA PHE A 44 13.27 -1.17 1.70
C PHE A 44 12.53 0.02 1.09
N ILE A 45 11.35 0.37 1.61
CA ILE A 45 10.57 1.54 1.15
C ILE A 45 11.35 2.83 1.36
N THR A 46 11.94 3.02 2.53
CA THR A 46 12.68 4.24 2.88
C THR A 46 13.92 4.42 1.99
N GLU A 47 14.70 3.36 1.79
CA GLU A 47 15.93 3.43 1.00
C GLU A 47 15.68 3.60 -0.52
N ASN A 48 14.50 3.18 -0.99
CA ASN A 48 14.09 3.30 -2.40
C ASN A 48 12.98 4.35 -2.63
N ALA A 49 12.74 5.24 -1.68
CA ALA A 49 11.58 6.14 -1.69
C ALA A 49 11.42 6.97 -2.98
N LEU A 50 12.54 7.39 -3.58
CA LEU A 50 12.55 8.19 -4.81
C LEU A 50 12.29 7.37 -6.09
N ASP A 51 12.35 6.05 -6.01
CA ASP A 51 12.16 5.14 -7.13
C ASP A 51 10.71 4.65 -7.27
N PHE A 52 9.92 4.82 -6.21
CA PHE A 52 8.49 4.52 -6.23
C PHE A 52 7.67 5.62 -6.91
N ASP A 53 6.60 5.23 -7.58
CA ASP A 53 5.52 6.16 -7.91
C ASP A 53 4.96 6.76 -6.61
N PRO A 54 4.81 8.10 -6.52
CA PRO A 54 4.43 8.76 -5.28
C PRO A 54 3.03 8.40 -4.75
N TYR A 55 2.11 7.92 -5.61
CA TYR A 55 0.80 7.43 -5.19
C TYR A 55 0.83 5.97 -4.71
N TYR A 56 1.87 5.21 -5.08
CA TYR A 56 1.99 3.78 -4.82
C TYR A 56 3.29 3.44 -4.08
N GLN A 57 3.74 4.32 -3.18
CA GLN A 57 4.94 4.10 -2.37
C GLN A 57 4.67 3.07 -1.27
N ALA A 58 4.49 1.85 -1.69
CA ALA A 58 4.20 0.70 -0.85
C ALA A 58 4.65 -0.61 -1.52
N LEU A 59 4.72 -1.68 -0.75
CA LEU A 59 4.86 -3.05 -1.25
C LEU A 59 3.48 -3.70 -1.25
N TYR A 60 3.10 -4.33 -2.35
CA TYR A 60 1.80 -4.98 -2.48
C TYR A 60 1.99 -6.49 -2.57
N VAL A 61 1.34 -7.23 -1.68
CA VAL A 61 1.40 -8.69 -1.61
C VAL A 61 0.00 -9.26 -1.85
N TYR A 62 -0.10 -10.19 -2.79
CA TYR A 62 -1.37 -10.82 -3.11
C TYR A 62 -1.84 -11.74 -1.99
N ASP A 63 -3.04 -11.48 -1.48
CA ASP A 63 -3.74 -12.35 -0.54
C ASP A 63 -4.64 -13.32 -1.31
N GLY A 64 -4.12 -14.50 -1.57
CA GLY A 64 -4.84 -15.54 -2.34
C GLY A 64 -6.10 -16.07 -1.65
N LYS A 65 -6.27 -15.83 -0.35
CA LYS A 65 -7.48 -16.22 0.38
C LYS A 65 -8.64 -15.28 0.07
N ASN A 66 -8.35 -13.99 0.05
CA ASN A 66 -9.36 -12.94 -0.11
C ASN A 66 -9.45 -12.40 -1.53
N GLY A 67 -8.46 -12.69 -2.39
CA GLY A 67 -8.47 -12.32 -3.81
C GLY A 67 -8.08 -10.88 -4.11
N TYR A 68 -7.41 -10.19 -3.18
CA TYR A 68 -6.94 -8.82 -3.38
C TYR A 68 -5.49 -8.62 -2.92
N TYR A 69 -4.89 -7.48 -3.28
CA TYR A 69 -3.58 -7.10 -2.78
C TYR A 69 -3.69 -6.42 -1.42
N ARG A 70 -2.85 -6.87 -0.50
CA ARG A 70 -2.53 -6.16 0.74
C ARG A 70 -1.29 -5.32 0.51
N TYR A 71 -1.12 -4.27 1.30
CA TYR A 71 0.03 -3.39 1.17
C TYR A 71 0.82 -3.28 2.48
N VAL A 72 2.10 -2.91 2.36
CA VAL A 72 2.95 -2.41 3.43
C VAL A 72 3.48 -1.06 3.00
N ALA A 73 3.26 -0.05 3.79
CA ALA A 73 3.70 1.31 3.54
C ALA A 73 4.33 1.90 4.82
N SER A 74 4.62 3.19 4.86
CA SER A 74 5.17 3.85 6.05
C SER A 74 4.32 3.58 7.29
N ILE A 75 5.00 3.30 8.40
CA ILE A 75 4.33 2.98 9.67
C ILE A 75 3.55 4.19 10.16
N ILE A 76 2.32 3.95 10.57
CA ILE A 76 1.47 4.94 11.23
C ILE A 76 1.22 4.46 12.67
N PRO A 77 1.59 5.25 13.69
CA PRO A 77 1.36 4.90 15.08
C PRO A 77 -0.11 4.60 15.38
N GLY A 78 -0.37 3.47 16.04
CA GLY A 78 -1.73 3.03 16.36
C GLY A 78 -2.51 2.35 15.25
N TYR A 79 -2.00 2.39 14.01
CA TYR A 79 -2.58 1.68 12.89
C TYR A 79 -1.67 0.54 12.44
N ASN A 80 -2.11 -0.68 12.73
CA ASN A 80 -1.55 -1.83 12.06
C ASN A 80 -2.21 -1.85 10.67
N ASP A 81 -1.43 -1.55 9.65
CA ASP A 81 -1.88 -1.75 8.29
C ASP A 81 -2.47 -3.16 8.16
N PRO A 82 -3.58 -3.35 7.43
CA PRO A 82 -4.11 -4.67 7.15
C PRO A 82 -3.15 -5.48 6.27
N GLY A 83 -2.01 -4.88 5.97
CA GLY A 83 -0.94 -5.47 5.20
C GLY A 83 -0.43 -6.76 5.80
N ILE A 84 -0.07 -7.61 4.97
CA ILE A 84 0.69 -8.86 4.96
C ILE A 84 0.39 -9.88 6.04
N VAL A 85 -0.26 -9.61 7.15
CA VAL A 85 -0.44 -10.68 8.14
C VAL A 85 -1.79 -10.74 8.78
N GLN A 86 -2.47 -11.79 8.47
CA GLN A 86 -3.37 -12.40 9.44
C GLN A 86 -2.57 -13.29 10.39
N GLY A 87 -2.66 -13.02 11.66
CA GLY A 87 -2.36 -14.02 12.70
C GLY A 87 -1.01 -13.96 13.35
N GLY A 88 -0.34 -12.87 13.37
CA GLY A 88 0.87 -12.77 14.20
C GLY A 88 1.82 -11.68 13.74
N THR A 89 2.32 -11.00 14.63
CA THR A 89 3.66 -10.40 14.86
C THR A 89 4.58 -10.06 13.67
N PHE A 90 4.15 -10.01 12.44
CA PHE A 90 5.05 -9.79 11.31
C PHE A 90 4.88 -8.44 10.62
N GLY A 91 4.55 -7.38 11.33
CA GLY A 91 4.55 -6.06 10.71
C GLY A 91 5.67 -5.94 9.67
N SER A 92 5.52 -5.16 8.66
CA SER A 92 6.55 -4.69 7.72
C SER A 92 7.62 -5.71 7.26
N ARG A 93 7.31 -7.01 7.16
CA ARG A 93 8.28 -8.04 6.74
C ARG A 93 7.83 -8.80 5.52
N ILE A 94 8.74 -8.94 4.58
CA ILE A 94 8.61 -9.84 3.44
C ILE A 94 9.39 -11.11 3.73
N GLN A 95 8.73 -12.26 3.71
CA GLN A 95 9.37 -13.55 3.99
C GLN A 95 10.40 -13.93 2.91
N ALA A 96 11.33 -14.82 3.27
CA ALA A 96 12.31 -15.33 2.30
C ALA A 96 11.59 -15.91 1.07
N GLY A 97 12.00 -15.50 -0.11
CA GLY A 97 11.43 -15.96 -1.38
C GLY A 97 10.01 -15.45 -1.69
N GLN A 98 9.44 -14.60 -0.84
CA GLN A 98 8.12 -14.02 -1.10
C GLN A 98 8.19 -12.93 -2.16
N GLY A 99 7.27 -13.04 -3.16
CA GLY A 99 7.06 -12.00 -4.17
C GLY A 99 6.16 -10.87 -3.67
N PHE A 100 6.40 -9.68 -4.21
CA PHE A 100 5.60 -8.48 -3.98
C PHE A 100 5.64 -7.56 -5.19
N MET A 101 4.59 -6.76 -5.37
CA MET A 101 4.52 -5.76 -6.43
C MET A 101 4.99 -4.40 -5.90
N VAL A 102 5.68 -3.65 -6.76
CA VAL A 102 6.04 -2.24 -6.58
C VAL A 102 5.69 -1.46 -7.83
N MET A 103 5.37 -0.20 -7.69
CA MET A 103 5.19 0.70 -8.83
C MET A 103 6.39 1.65 -8.93
N ALA A 104 7.09 1.58 -10.06
CA ALA A 104 8.21 2.46 -10.35
C ALA A 104 7.73 3.85 -10.81
N ASN A 105 8.42 4.93 -10.41
CA ASN A 105 8.04 6.28 -10.78
C ASN A 105 8.34 6.61 -12.24
N ASN A 106 9.36 5.99 -12.83
CA ASN A 106 9.74 6.15 -14.23
C ASN A 106 10.60 4.99 -14.74
N ASN A 107 11.01 5.09 -16.00
CA ASN A 107 11.83 4.09 -16.67
C ASN A 107 13.28 4.06 -16.15
N GLY A 108 13.79 2.86 -15.90
CA GLY A 108 15.19 2.65 -15.59
C GLY A 108 15.59 2.95 -14.15
N VAL A 109 14.64 3.15 -13.24
CA VAL A 109 14.94 3.20 -11.81
C VAL A 109 15.44 1.86 -11.31
N THR A 110 16.24 1.90 -10.25
CA THR A 110 16.83 0.71 -9.64
C THR A 110 16.40 0.58 -8.20
N PHE A 111 15.68 -0.49 -7.89
CA PHE A 111 15.38 -0.85 -6.51
C PHE A 111 16.57 -1.60 -5.90
N ASN A 112 17.07 -1.08 -4.78
CA ASN A 112 18.23 -1.61 -4.09
C ASN A 112 17.83 -2.53 -2.94
N PHE A 113 18.52 -3.66 -2.83
CA PHE A 113 18.40 -4.60 -1.73
C PHE A 113 19.71 -4.64 -0.97
N ASN A 114 19.70 -4.14 0.26
CA ASN A 114 20.90 -4.07 1.10
C ASN A 114 20.89 -5.18 2.16
N SER A 115 22.05 -5.68 2.51
CA SER A 115 22.17 -6.71 3.56
C SER A 115 21.65 -6.25 4.93
N SER A 116 21.63 -4.94 5.18
CA SER A 116 21.04 -4.33 6.38
C SER A 116 19.53 -4.55 6.50
N MET A 117 18.84 -4.79 5.38
CA MET A 117 17.40 -5.08 5.36
C MET A 117 17.06 -6.49 5.89
N GLN A 118 18.06 -7.37 6.02
CA GLN A 118 17.85 -8.73 6.48
C GLN A 118 17.45 -8.78 7.96
N VAL A 119 16.43 -9.55 8.26
CA VAL A 119 15.93 -9.74 9.62
C VAL A 119 16.22 -11.17 10.06
N HIS A 120 17.11 -11.30 11.04
CA HIS A 120 17.61 -12.61 11.48
C HIS A 120 16.93 -13.15 12.73
N ASN A 121 16.20 -12.33 13.47
CA ASN A 121 15.59 -12.76 14.73
C ASN A 121 14.07 -12.73 14.64
N THR A 122 13.46 -13.90 14.61
CA THR A 122 12.01 -14.08 14.57
C THR A 122 11.36 -14.10 15.96
N ALA A 123 12.14 -14.20 17.01
CA ALA A 123 11.65 -14.32 18.38
C ALA A 123 11.36 -12.97 19.06
N LEU A 124 11.87 -11.88 18.50
CA LEU A 124 11.49 -10.57 18.97
C LEU A 124 10.22 -10.15 18.21
N PRO A 125 9.18 -9.68 18.93
CA PRO A 125 8.12 -8.93 18.29
C PRO A 125 8.81 -7.73 17.64
N LEU A 126 9.05 -7.81 16.34
CA LEU A 126 9.60 -6.70 15.60
C LEU A 126 8.58 -5.61 15.63
N LEU A 127 9.07 -4.54 16.15
CA LEU A 127 8.40 -3.27 16.18
C LEU A 127 7.02 -3.28 16.88
N LYS A 128 7.00 -3.63 18.10
CA LYS A 128 6.87 -2.49 18.96
C LYS A 128 8.24 -1.82 19.01
N SER A 129 8.57 -0.97 18.06
CA SER A 129 9.05 0.29 18.50
C SER A 129 8.14 0.61 19.66
N ALA A 130 8.67 0.78 20.83
CA ALA A 130 7.99 1.51 21.85
C ALA A 130 7.99 2.96 21.31
N ALA A 131 7.22 3.18 20.28
CA ALA A 131 6.81 4.50 19.86
C ALA A 131 5.95 4.95 21.02
N THR A 132 6.54 5.78 21.84
CA THR A 132 5.87 6.62 22.82
C THR A 132 5.03 7.68 22.08
N GLU A 133 4.79 7.50 20.80
CA GLU A 133 3.94 8.37 19.99
C GLU A 133 2.50 7.93 20.18
N ASP A 134 1.67 8.90 20.52
CA ASP A 134 0.23 8.67 20.61
C ASP A 134 -0.30 8.20 19.24
N PRO A 135 -1.27 7.25 19.26
CA PRO A 135 -1.89 6.78 18.03
C PRO A 135 -2.51 7.95 17.25
N TRP A 136 -2.34 7.95 15.93
CA TRP A 136 -3.03 8.92 15.09
C TRP A 136 -4.53 8.67 15.16
N PRO A 137 -5.36 9.72 15.29
CA PRO A 137 -6.80 9.54 15.13
C PRO A 137 -7.14 9.14 13.72
N GLY A 138 -8.21 8.35 13.56
CA GLY A 138 -8.64 7.92 12.24
C GLY A 138 -9.78 6.91 12.31
N LEU A 139 -10.17 6.44 11.15
CA LEU A 139 -11.22 5.43 11.04
C LEU A 139 -10.90 4.43 9.94
N LYS A 140 -11.42 3.23 10.09
CA LYS A 140 -11.43 2.19 9.07
C LYS A 140 -12.84 2.02 8.56
N LEU A 141 -13.01 2.14 7.25
CA LEU A 141 -14.25 1.83 6.57
C LEU A 141 -14.12 0.45 5.96
N ASN A 142 -15.07 -0.42 6.28
CA ASN A 142 -15.10 -1.77 5.80
C ASN A 142 -16.35 -2.00 4.96
N VAL A 143 -16.20 -2.73 3.85
CA VAL A 143 -17.29 -3.19 3.02
C VAL A 143 -17.25 -4.71 2.93
N LYS A 144 -18.42 -5.34 3.03
CA LYS A 144 -18.56 -6.79 2.94
C LYS A 144 -19.63 -7.17 1.93
N TRP A 145 -19.35 -8.19 1.13
CA TRP A 145 -20.25 -8.85 0.21
C TRP A 145 -20.08 -10.37 0.28
N GLY A 146 -21.07 -11.06 0.84
CA GLY A 146 -20.98 -12.49 1.16
C GLY A 146 -19.81 -12.75 2.13
N GLU A 147 -18.87 -13.60 1.73
CA GLU A 147 -17.65 -13.91 2.49
C GLU A 147 -16.45 -13.00 2.13
N LYS A 148 -16.63 -12.11 1.16
CA LYS A 148 -15.59 -11.17 0.72
C LYS A 148 -15.67 -9.88 1.54
N GLU A 149 -14.52 -9.35 1.86
CA GLU A 149 -14.37 -8.16 2.69
C GLU A 149 -13.19 -7.33 2.20
N ASN A 150 -13.38 -6.02 2.14
CA ASN A 150 -12.33 -5.06 1.78
C ASN A 150 -12.44 -3.83 2.67
N MET A 151 -11.33 -3.10 2.87
CA MET A 151 -11.32 -1.93 3.74
C MET A 151 -10.44 -0.82 3.19
N THR A 152 -10.78 0.40 3.55
CA THR A 152 -9.93 1.59 3.41
C THR A 152 -9.73 2.24 4.76
N THR A 153 -8.58 2.90 4.94
CA THR A 153 -8.19 3.54 6.19
C THR A 153 -8.02 5.04 5.96
N ILE A 154 -8.56 5.85 6.85
CA ILE A 154 -8.37 7.30 6.89
C ILE A 154 -7.73 7.64 8.21
N VAL A 155 -6.62 8.36 8.21
CA VAL A 155 -5.87 8.76 9.40
C VAL A 155 -5.60 10.25 9.38
N PHE A 156 -5.43 10.84 10.55
CA PHE A 156 -5.23 12.29 10.70
C PHE A 156 -3.96 12.57 11.48
N ASN A 157 -3.18 13.53 10.98
CA ASN A 157 -2.00 14.05 11.67
C ASN A 157 -1.70 15.46 11.17
N ASP A 158 -1.23 16.36 12.04
CA ASP A 158 -0.97 17.77 11.71
C ASP A 158 0.12 17.97 10.65
N ASP A 159 1.02 16.99 10.48
CA ASP A 159 2.08 17.05 9.48
C ASP A 159 1.60 16.64 8.08
N MET A 160 0.37 16.15 7.96
CA MET A 160 -0.22 15.71 6.68
C MET A 160 -0.90 16.86 5.94
N LYS A 161 -1.16 16.65 4.65
CA LYS A 161 -1.74 17.64 3.74
C LYS A 161 -3.08 17.16 3.19
N ASN A 162 -3.84 18.08 2.61
CA ASN A 162 -5.02 17.72 1.80
C ASN A 162 -4.65 17.20 0.40
N SER A 163 -3.39 17.37 0.00
CA SER A 163 -2.80 16.79 -1.22
C SER A 163 -2.08 15.50 -0.88
N LEU A 164 -1.55 14.82 -1.91
CA LEU A 164 -0.81 13.57 -1.74
C LEU A 164 0.36 13.69 -0.77
N ASP A 165 0.42 12.77 0.18
CA ASP A 165 1.55 12.52 1.08
C ASP A 165 2.14 11.13 0.78
N PRO A 166 3.21 11.04 -0.07
CA PRO A 166 3.80 9.78 -0.48
C PRO A 166 4.21 8.90 0.70
N GLY A 167 3.89 7.61 0.62
CA GLY A 167 4.16 6.63 1.68
C GLY A 167 3.16 6.65 2.84
N TYR A 168 2.43 7.75 3.05
CA TYR A 168 1.30 7.85 3.97
C TYR A 168 -0.04 7.66 3.25
N ASP A 169 -0.20 8.27 2.11
CA ASP A 169 -1.25 7.92 1.16
C ASP A 169 -0.82 6.70 0.36
N VAL A 170 -1.74 5.77 0.13
CA VAL A 170 -1.45 4.51 -0.57
C VAL A 170 -2.52 4.25 -1.62
N GLY A 171 -2.10 4.19 -2.88
CA GLY A 171 -2.96 3.85 -4.01
C GLY A 171 -3.54 2.45 -3.90
N LEU A 172 -4.76 2.27 -4.34
CA LEU A 172 -5.39 0.96 -4.45
C LEU A 172 -4.85 0.22 -5.67
N LEU A 173 -4.23 -0.93 -5.46
CA LEU A 173 -3.96 -1.88 -6.54
C LEU A 173 -5.18 -2.80 -6.69
N SER A 174 -6.07 -2.43 -7.61
CA SER A 174 -7.26 -3.23 -7.93
C SER A 174 -6.90 -4.53 -8.66
N THR A 175 -7.60 -5.59 -8.33
CA THR A 175 -7.47 -6.90 -9.01
C THR A 175 -8.65 -7.19 -9.93
N GLY A 176 -9.60 -6.25 -10.03
CA GLY A 176 -10.90 -6.51 -10.65
C GLY A 176 -11.83 -7.18 -9.61
N PRO A 177 -12.86 -6.51 -9.18
CA PRO A 177 -13.36 -6.69 -7.83
C PRO A 177 -14.44 -7.75 -7.72
N ASP A 178 -14.34 -8.50 -6.64
CA ASP A 178 -15.56 -8.98 -5.99
C ASP A 178 -16.23 -7.82 -5.23
N VAL A 179 -15.46 -7.09 -4.40
CA VAL A 179 -15.85 -5.85 -3.74
C VAL A 179 -14.61 -5.06 -3.34
N GLU A 180 -14.56 -3.77 -3.64
CA GLU A 180 -13.48 -2.86 -3.24
C GLU A 180 -14.07 -1.58 -2.64
N ILE A 181 -13.36 -0.98 -1.67
CA ILE A 181 -13.68 0.32 -1.10
C ILE A 181 -12.42 1.18 -1.08
N TYR A 182 -12.57 2.45 -1.42
CA TYR A 182 -11.45 3.38 -1.54
C TYR A 182 -11.88 4.80 -1.21
N THR A 183 -10.90 5.64 -0.93
CA THR A 183 -11.07 7.09 -0.89
C THR A 183 -10.39 7.73 -2.10
N ALA A 184 -10.62 9.02 -2.31
CA ALA A 184 -9.97 9.80 -3.36
C ALA A 184 -9.56 11.18 -2.84
N ILE A 185 -8.52 11.76 -3.41
CA ILE A 185 -8.10 13.13 -3.13
C ILE A 185 -9.09 14.07 -3.83
N ALA A 186 -9.79 14.91 -3.02
CA ALA A 186 -10.92 15.71 -3.47
C ALA A 186 -10.57 16.83 -4.48
N ASP A 187 -9.33 17.28 -4.53
CA ASP A 187 -8.93 18.51 -5.21
C ASP A 187 -8.20 18.31 -6.55
N LYS A 188 -8.20 17.11 -7.14
CA LYS A 188 -7.44 16.87 -8.37
C LYS A 188 -8.25 16.14 -9.44
N ASP A 189 -8.05 16.59 -10.70
CA ASP A 189 -8.55 15.93 -11.92
C ASP A 189 -7.96 14.52 -12.12
N GLU A 190 -6.91 14.15 -11.38
CA GLU A 190 -6.34 12.81 -11.35
C GLU A 190 -6.91 12.05 -10.14
N SER A 191 -8.01 11.37 -10.35
CA SER A 191 -8.61 10.50 -9.34
C SER A 191 -7.82 9.19 -9.20
N VAL A 192 -6.87 9.16 -8.30
CA VAL A 192 -6.29 7.90 -7.84
C VAL A 192 -7.12 7.38 -6.68
N ASN A 193 -7.60 6.15 -6.80
CA ASN A 193 -8.27 5.46 -5.71
C ASN A 193 -7.24 5.09 -4.64
N LEU A 194 -7.51 5.43 -3.39
CA LEU A 194 -6.61 5.21 -2.27
C LEU A 194 -7.18 4.13 -1.33
N THR A 195 -6.35 3.18 -0.96
CA THR A 195 -6.66 2.20 0.09
C THR A 195 -6.30 2.69 1.48
N ARG A 196 -5.45 3.73 1.59
CA ARG A 196 -5.17 4.50 2.80
C ARG A 196 -4.99 5.97 2.44
N GLN A 197 -5.59 6.85 3.22
CA GLN A 197 -5.47 8.30 3.08
C GLN A 197 -5.07 8.93 4.41
N ALA A 198 -4.04 9.77 4.39
CA ALA A 198 -3.59 10.56 5.52
C ALA A 198 -3.96 12.03 5.29
N LEU A 199 -4.54 12.68 6.28
CA LEU A 199 -5.08 14.04 6.19
C LEU A 199 -4.66 14.89 7.39
N PRO A 200 -4.65 16.24 7.28
CA PRO A 200 -4.39 17.10 8.42
C PRO A 200 -5.54 17.02 9.43
N ILE A 201 -5.23 17.16 10.71
CA ILE A 201 -6.24 17.30 11.77
C ILE A 201 -6.99 18.63 11.61
N ALA A 202 -6.29 19.68 11.19
CA ALA A 202 -6.89 20.97 10.95
C ALA A 202 -7.98 20.90 9.88
N GLY A 203 -9.21 21.26 10.24
CA GLY A 203 -10.36 21.23 9.34
C GLY A 203 -11.10 19.89 9.27
N VAL A 204 -10.77 18.91 10.13
CA VAL A 204 -11.41 17.60 10.18
C VAL A 204 -12.94 17.68 10.26
N ASP A 205 -13.48 18.67 10.99
CA ASP A 205 -14.93 18.86 11.15
C ASP A 205 -15.66 19.29 9.87
N THR A 206 -14.92 19.72 8.86
CA THR A 206 -15.47 20.24 7.59
C THR A 206 -14.99 19.53 6.36
N VAL A 207 -13.99 18.65 6.48
CA VAL A 207 -13.44 17.92 5.35
C VAL A 207 -14.50 16.93 4.81
N LYS A 208 -14.61 16.87 3.50
CA LYS A 208 -15.44 15.89 2.79
C LYS A 208 -14.51 14.96 2.03
N ILE A 209 -14.52 13.71 2.43
CA ILE A 209 -13.67 12.67 1.84
C ILE A 209 -14.55 11.85 0.90
N PRO A 210 -14.30 11.87 -0.42
CA PRO A 210 -15.01 11.00 -1.35
C PRO A 210 -14.68 9.54 -1.03
N VAL A 211 -15.73 8.71 -0.93
CA VAL A 211 -15.61 7.26 -0.76
C VAL A 211 -16.27 6.58 -1.94
N GLY A 212 -15.55 5.72 -2.62
CA GLY A 212 -16.04 4.88 -3.70
C GLY A 212 -16.11 3.42 -3.31
N VAL A 213 -17.03 2.71 -3.94
CA VAL A 213 -17.15 1.25 -3.83
C VAL A 213 -17.36 0.67 -5.20
N ASP A 214 -16.52 -0.30 -5.56
CA ASP A 214 -16.67 -1.10 -6.76
C ASP A 214 -17.16 -2.50 -6.39
N CYS A 215 -18.25 -2.94 -6.99
CA CYS A 215 -18.83 -4.25 -6.80
C CYS A 215 -19.71 -4.63 -8.00
N TYR A 216 -20.14 -5.89 -8.07
CA TYR A 216 -21.07 -6.32 -9.13
C TYR A 216 -22.41 -5.59 -9.04
N ALA A 217 -22.96 -5.29 -10.21
CA ALA A 217 -24.27 -4.65 -10.30
C ALA A 217 -25.36 -5.50 -9.59
N GLY A 218 -26.08 -4.85 -8.69
CA GLY A 218 -27.12 -5.52 -7.88
C GLY A 218 -26.61 -6.27 -6.64
N ALA A 219 -25.31 -6.18 -6.32
CA ALA A 219 -24.79 -6.72 -5.08
C ALA A 219 -25.35 -5.96 -3.87
N GLU A 220 -25.75 -6.71 -2.84
CA GLU A 220 -26.09 -6.15 -1.54
C GLU A 220 -24.83 -6.16 -0.67
N VAL A 221 -24.35 -4.98 -0.30
CA VAL A 221 -23.12 -4.81 0.49
C VAL A 221 -23.44 -4.27 1.88
N THR A 222 -22.65 -4.68 2.85
CA THR A 222 -22.72 -4.18 4.23
C THR A 222 -21.51 -3.29 4.52
N PHE A 223 -21.77 -2.11 5.06
CA PHE A 223 -20.72 -1.18 5.51
C PHE A 223 -20.59 -1.21 7.02
N SER A 224 -19.36 -1.07 7.51
CA SER A 224 -19.06 -0.79 8.91
C SER A 224 -17.90 0.18 9.04
N ALA A 225 -17.90 0.94 10.15
CA ALA A 225 -16.82 1.85 10.51
C ALA A 225 -16.28 1.45 11.89
N LEU A 226 -14.95 1.47 12.04
CA LEU A 226 -14.21 1.13 13.27
C LEU A 226 -13.28 2.28 13.65
#